data_3224e93bd17dc009a408143501b459fe
#
_entry.id   3224e93bd17dc009a408143501b459fe
#
_cell.length_a   1.000
_cell.length_b   1.000
_cell.length_c   1.000
_cell.angle_alpha   90.00
_cell.angle_beta   90.00
_cell.angle_gamma   90.00
#
_symmetry.space_group_name_H-M   'P 1'
#
loop_
_entity.id
_entity.type
_entity.pdbx_description
1 polymer ?
#
loop_
_entity_poly.entity_id
_entity_poly.type
_entity_poly.pdbx_seq_one_letter_code
_entity_poly.pdbx_strand_id
1 'polypeptide(L)'
;MENNENFLRPKRGSDFKHDAEHFGKIGEDDLKRMLLSSNKTVELIDTSSREDFYDYDIDIVQMTEGGHTLDEVLAILRQNSIHKIPFAHTYEAKADTVSVSSRNIIYEVLSHDNPGCLAKSKAEFIYYAFLDQNDNVVERYLIDLKKWRQWIREHCKDCNRSKHLILNNFDRTHDGVMNFLCNIDKMVEDGVAKDVNKLKNF
;
A
#
# COMPACT_ATOMS: atom_id res chain seq x y z
N MET A 1 28.30 -19.57 -23.27
CA MET A 1 26.95 -19.00 -23.40
C MET A 1 26.76 -18.10 -22.21
N GLU A 2 27.04 -16.82 -22.42
CA GLU A 2 27.00 -15.78 -21.39
C GLU A 2 25.60 -15.18 -21.42
N ASN A 3 24.82 -15.42 -20.36
CA ASN A 3 23.57 -14.67 -20.15
C ASN A 3 23.92 -13.43 -19.33
N ASN A 4 24.23 -12.34 -20.04
CA ASN A 4 24.28 -11.00 -19.48
C ASN A 4 22.86 -10.46 -19.36
N GLU A 5 22.17 -10.78 -18.30
CA GLU A 5 21.01 -9.99 -17.88
C GLU A 5 21.50 -8.72 -17.20
N ASN A 6 21.66 -7.69 -18.01
CA ASN A 6 21.85 -6.33 -17.52
C ASN A 6 20.58 -5.88 -16.80
N PHE A 7 20.50 -6.10 -15.50
CA PHE A 7 19.58 -5.38 -14.63
C PHE A 7 19.97 -3.90 -14.67
N LEU A 8 19.30 -3.14 -15.51
CA LEU A 8 19.39 -1.68 -15.51
C LEU A 8 18.86 -1.18 -14.16
N ARG A 9 19.77 -0.91 -13.22
CA ARG A 9 19.43 -0.14 -12.03
C ARG A 9 18.99 1.24 -12.49
N PRO A 10 17.81 1.74 -12.07
CA PRO A 10 17.41 3.10 -12.39
C PRO A 10 18.50 4.07 -11.91
N LYS A 11 18.85 5.05 -12.72
CA LYS A 11 19.80 6.11 -12.37
C LYS A 11 19.21 6.86 -11.17
N ARG A 12 19.89 6.80 -10.03
CA ARG A 12 19.53 7.57 -8.82
C ARG A 12 19.75 9.06 -9.13
N GLY A 13 18.68 9.84 -9.01
CA GLY A 13 18.71 11.29 -9.20
C GLY A 13 17.29 11.85 -9.14
N SER A 14 17.05 13.03 -9.66
CA SER A 14 15.79 13.77 -9.71
C SER A 14 14.55 13.00 -10.18
N ASP A 15 14.73 11.85 -10.81
CA ASP A 15 13.67 11.02 -11.39
C ASP A 15 12.86 10.25 -10.33
N PHE A 16 13.46 9.90 -9.17
CA PHE A 16 12.81 9.06 -8.17
C PHE A 16 11.53 9.69 -7.58
N LYS A 17 11.54 11.01 -7.32
CA LYS A 17 10.35 11.70 -6.80
C LYS A 17 9.25 11.76 -7.84
N HIS A 18 9.61 12.04 -9.09
CA HIS A 18 8.68 12.06 -10.22
C HIS A 18 8.08 10.67 -10.46
N ASP A 19 8.88 9.61 -10.41
CA ASP A 19 8.42 8.23 -10.57
C ASP A 19 7.47 7.83 -9.44
N ALA A 20 7.77 8.20 -8.19
CA ALA A 20 6.91 7.89 -7.05
C ALA A 20 5.54 8.59 -7.13
N GLU A 21 5.50 9.88 -7.53
CA GLU A 21 4.24 10.62 -7.75
C GLU A 21 3.45 10.03 -8.92
N HIS A 22 4.14 9.66 -10.01
CA HIS A 22 3.53 9.06 -11.18
C HIS A 22 2.88 7.70 -10.87
N PHE A 23 3.63 6.78 -10.24
CA PHE A 23 3.10 5.47 -9.87
C PHE A 23 2.00 5.56 -8.80
N GLY A 24 2.14 6.46 -7.84
CA GLY A 24 1.09 6.75 -6.86
C GLY A 24 -0.22 7.10 -7.56
N LYS A 25 -0.17 8.01 -8.54
CA LYS A 25 -1.34 8.42 -9.30
C LYS A 25 -1.99 7.27 -10.08
N ILE A 26 -1.18 6.39 -10.70
CA ILE A 26 -1.69 5.20 -11.40
C ILE A 26 -2.43 4.27 -10.43
N GLY A 27 -1.84 4.01 -9.26
CA GLY A 27 -2.45 3.18 -8.22
C GLY A 27 -3.78 3.74 -7.73
N GLU A 28 -3.85 5.05 -7.43
CA GLU A 28 -5.07 5.72 -7.01
C GLU A 28 -6.17 5.66 -8.08
N ASP A 29 -5.84 5.97 -9.33
CA ASP A 29 -6.81 5.99 -10.43
C ASP A 29 -7.33 4.58 -10.76
N ASP A 30 -6.49 3.56 -10.63
CA ASP A 30 -6.91 2.17 -10.81
C ASP A 30 -7.80 1.70 -9.67
N LEU A 31 -7.47 2.04 -8.42
CA LEU A 31 -8.31 1.77 -7.25
C LEU A 31 -9.68 2.45 -7.39
N LYS A 32 -9.73 3.73 -7.79
CA LYS A 32 -10.99 4.46 -8.02
C LYS A 32 -11.87 3.75 -9.04
N ARG A 33 -11.30 3.34 -10.17
CA ARG A 33 -12.05 2.60 -11.21
C ARG A 33 -12.62 1.29 -10.67
N MET A 34 -11.82 0.55 -9.90
CA MET A 34 -12.24 -0.71 -9.30
C MET A 34 -13.39 -0.50 -8.30
N LEU A 35 -13.27 0.48 -7.40
CA LEU A 35 -14.29 0.76 -6.39
C LEU A 35 -15.60 1.29 -7.01
N LEU A 36 -15.51 2.13 -8.04
CA LEU A 36 -16.69 2.63 -8.77
C LEU A 36 -17.44 1.50 -9.51
N SER A 37 -16.77 0.43 -9.88
CA SER A 37 -17.42 -0.75 -10.47
C SER A 37 -18.13 -1.65 -9.45
N SER A 38 -17.88 -1.41 -8.15
CA SER A 38 -18.49 -2.18 -7.07
C SER A 38 -19.91 -1.70 -6.78
N ASN A 39 -20.84 -2.64 -6.64
CA ASN A 39 -22.22 -2.34 -6.24
C ASN A 39 -22.37 -1.96 -4.75
N LYS A 40 -21.28 -2.01 -3.99
CA LYS A 40 -21.23 -1.62 -2.57
C LYS A 40 -20.86 -0.14 -2.38
N THR A 41 -20.40 0.53 -3.42
CA THR A 41 -20.01 1.93 -3.35
C THR A 41 -21.24 2.82 -3.45
N VAL A 42 -21.55 3.53 -2.38
CA VAL A 42 -22.59 4.60 -2.38
C VAL A 42 -21.96 5.92 -2.84
N GLU A 43 -20.78 6.23 -2.29
CA GLU A 43 -20.01 7.42 -2.64
C GLU A 43 -18.52 7.10 -2.55
N LEU A 44 -17.72 7.69 -3.43
CA LEU A 44 -16.26 7.61 -3.44
C LEU A 44 -15.66 9.01 -3.31
N ILE A 45 -14.83 9.20 -2.28
CA ILE A 45 -14.24 10.49 -1.96
C ILE A 45 -12.72 10.38 -2.09
N ASP A 46 -12.14 11.21 -2.94
CA ASP A 46 -10.70 11.39 -3.07
C ASP A 46 -10.21 12.29 -1.94
N THR A 47 -9.33 11.77 -1.11
CA THR A 47 -8.75 12.48 0.04
C THR A 47 -7.25 12.69 -0.10
N SER A 48 -6.63 12.25 -1.21
CA SER A 48 -5.18 12.31 -1.43
C SER A 48 -4.60 13.74 -1.41
N SER A 49 -5.40 14.75 -1.74
CA SER A 49 -5.00 16.17 -1.70
C SER A 49 -5.56 16.95 -0.50
N ARG A 50 -6.21 16.29 0.44
CA ARG A 50 -6.88 16.94 1.57
C ARG A 50 -5.95 17.01 2.79
N GLU A 51 -5.68 18.23 3.26
CA GLU A 51 -4.81 18.48 4.42
C GLU A 51 -5.29 17.78 5.71
N ASP A 52 -6.60 17.68 5.92
CA ASP A 52 -7.21 17.03 7.08
C ASP A 52 -7.05 15.50 7.09
N PHE A 53 -6.61 14.90 5.97
CA PHE A 53 -6.28 13.48 5.83
C PHE A 53 -4.79 13.16 5.80
N TYR A 54 -3.89 14.15 5.69
CA TYR A 54 -2.43 13.94 5.62
C TYR A 54 -1.85 13.13 6.78
N ASP A 55 -2.34 13.38 8.00
CA ASP A 55 -1.86 12.69 9.20
C ASP A 55 -2.33 11.23 9.28
N TYR A 56 -3.30 10.86 8.45
CA TYR A 56 -3.88 9.51 8.44
C TYR A 56 -3.38 8.64 7.29
N ASP A 57 -2.73 9.23 6.29
CA ASP A 57 -2.20 8.55 5.12
C ASP A 57 -3.32 7.72 4.45
N ILE A 58 -4.39 8.39 4.07
CA ILE A 58 -5.58 7.84 3.41
C ILE A 58 -5.82 8.61 2.12
N ASP A 59 -5.81 7.90 1.00
CA ASP A 59 -6.02 8.48 -0.32
C ASP A 59 -7.49 8.47 -0.75
N ILE A 60 -8.23 7.43 -0.34
CA ILE A 60 -9.61 7.23 -0.78
C ILE A 60 -10.48 6.78 0.38
N VAL A 61 -11.67 7.37 0.48
CA VAL A 61 -12.76 6.93 1.35
C VAL A 61 -13.91 6.42 0.48
N GLN A 62 -14.30 5.17 0.67
CA GLN A 62 -15.46 4.54 0.06
C GLN A 62 -16.61 4.51 1.07
N MET A 63 -17.65 5.29 0.86
CA MET A 63 -18.88 5.16 1.64
C MET A 63 -19.66 3.94 1.16
N THR A 64 -20.06 3.09 2.09
CA THR A 64 -20.84 1.86 1.84
C THR A 64 -22.28 2.00 2.28
N GLU A 65 -22.60 3.04 3.06
CA GLU A 65 -23.93 3.39 3.51
C GLU A 65 -24.20 4.87 3.27
N GLY A 66 -25.42 5.20 2.88
CA GLY A 66 -25.85 6.58 2.66
C GLY A 66 -26.16 7.32 3.96
N GLY A 67 -26.15 8.66 3.89
CA GLY A 67 -26.52 9.52 5.03
C GLY A 67 -25.39 9.84 6.01
N HIS A 68 -24.18 9.36 5.74
CA HIS A 68 -22.98 9.67 6.50
C HIS A 68 -22.12 10.71 5.80
N THR A 69 -21.27 11.40 6.56
CA THR A 69 -20.42 12.48 6.09
C THR A 69 -18.93 12.17 6.28
N LEU A 70 -18.09 12.87 5.52
CA LEU A 70 -16.64 12.75 5.70
C LEU A 70 -16.17 13.25 7.07
N ASP A 71 -16.87 14.21 7.68
CA ASP A 71 -16.57 14.67 9.04
C ASP A 71 -16.80 13.59 10.10
N GLU A 72 -17.79 12.71 9.90
CA GLU A 72 -17.99 11.54 10.76
C GLU A 72 -16.85 10.54 10.62
N VAL A 73 -16.36 10.33 9.39
CA VAL A 73 -15.14 9.53 9.15
C VAL A 73 -13.95 10.10 9.91
N LEU A 74 -13.69 11.40 9.78
CA LEU A 74 -12.60 12.09 10.48
C LEU A 74 -12.75 12.01 12.00
N ALA A 75 -13.97 12.15 12.52
CA ALA A 75 -14.23 12.04 13.95
C ALA A 75 -13.84 10.65 14.51
N ILE A 76 -14.08 9.59 13.74
CA ILE A 76 -13.69 8.22 14.11
C ILE A 76 -12.17 8.05 13.99
N LEU A 77 -11.54 8.55 12.93
CA LEU A 77 -10.09 8.46 12.72
C LEU A 77 -9.29 9.19 13.81
N ARG A 78 -9.83 10.26 14.38
CA ARG A 78 -9.23 10.99 15.52
C ARG A 78 -9.23 10.15 16.81
N GLN A 79 -10.14 9.20 16.96
CA GLN A 79 -10.17 8.27 18.08
C GLN A 79 -9.11 7.19 17.86
N ASN A 80 -7.99 7.26 18.55
CA ASN A 80 -6.70 6.58 18.28
C ASN A 80 -6.70 5.03 18.16
N SER A 81 -7.83 4.34 18.20
CA SER A 81 -7.89 2.87 18.29
C SER A 81 -8.68 2.16 17.20
N ILE A 82 -9.33 2.86 16.27
CA ILE A 82 -10.27 2.23 15.34
C ILE A 82 -9.71 2.29 13.92
N HIS A 83 -9.46 1.11 13.35
CA HIS A 83 -9.09 0.95 11.94
C HIS A 83 -10.30 0.56 11.06
N LYS A 84 -11.49 0.45 11.64
CA LYS A 84 -12.70 0.07 10.91
C LYS A 84 -13.81 1.06 11.18
N ILE A 85 -14.34 1.64 10.10
CA ILE A 85 -15.50 2.54 10.12
C ILE A 85 -16.73 1.73 9.68
N PRO A 86 -17.82 1.70 10.44
CA PRO A 86 -18.95 0.82 10.13
C PRO A 86 -19.59 1.04 8.75
N PHE A 87 -19.62 2.29 8.30
CA PHE A 87 -20.29 2.76 7.09
C PHE A 87 -19.33 3.16 5.96
N ALA A 88 -18.03 2.98 6.15
CA ALA A 88 -17.04 3.34 5.15
C ALA A 88 -15.83 2.42 5.19
N HIS A 89 -15.14 2.29 4.05
CA HIS A 89 -13.79 1.73 3.96
C HIS A 89 -12.80 2.82 3.59
N THR A 90 -11.58 2.72 4.12
CA THR A 90 -10.49 3.68 3.86
C THR A 90 -9.30 2.97 3.24
N TYR A 91 -8.70 3.61 2.25
CA TYR A 91 -7.64 3.03 1.44
C TYR A 91 -6.44 3.97 1.33
N GLU A 92 -5.26 3.38 1.41
CA GLU A 92 -4.01 3.94 0.93
C GLU A 92 -3.62 3.18 -0.35
N ALA A 93 -3.28 3.90 -1.42
CA ALA A 93 -2.91 3.30 -2.69
C ALA A 93 -1.39 3.30 -2.89
N LYS A 94 -0.86 2.18 -3.35
CA LYS A 94 0.55 2.00 -3.71
C LYS A 94 0.66 1.30 -5.05
N ALA A 95 1.66 1.70 -5.83
CA ALA A 95 2.01 0.99 -7.06
C ALA A 95 3.52 1.00 -7.30
N ASP A 96 4.04 -0.07 -7.88
CA ASP A 96 5.42 -0.16 -8.33
C ASP A 96 5.61 -1.16 -9.48
N THR A 97 6.76 -1.08 -10.16
CA THR A 97 7.15 -1.97 -11.26
C THR A 97 8.05 -3.13 -10.81
N VAL A 98 8.64 -3.06 -9.62
CA VAL A 98 9.64 -4.01 -9.13
C VAL A 98 8.98 -5.27 -8.58
N SER A 99 7.81 -5.12 -7.97
CA SER A 99 7.11 -6.20 -7.29
C SER A 99 6.62 -7.31 -8.22
N VAL A 100 6.43 -7.04 -9.52
CA VAL A 100 6.07 -8.07 -10.52
C VAL A 100 7.09 -9.21 -10.56
N SER A 101 8.38 -8.88 -10.59
CA SER A 101 9.44 -9.89 -10.68
C SER A 101 9.92 -10.38 -9.33
N SER A 102 10.01 -9.50 -8.34
CA SER A 102 10.54 -9.82 -7.02
C SER A 102 9.52 -10.54 -6.13
N ARG A 103 8.24 -10.39 -6.40
CA ARG A 103 7.10 -10.80 -5.54
C ARG A 103 7.15 -10.19 -4.14
N ASN A 104 7.93 -9.12 -3.95
CA ASN A 104 8.05 -8.43 -2.68
C ASN A 104 7.42 -7.04 -2.76
N ILE A 105 6.64 -6.70 -1.76
CA ILE A 105 6.10 -5.37 -1.53
C ILE A 105 6.83 -4.70 -0.36
N ILE A 106 6.81 -3.38 -0.34
CA ILE A 106 7.54 -2.57 0.62
C ILE A 106 6.61 -2.18 1.77
N TYR A 107 7.03 -2.45 3.01
CA TYR A 107 6.45 -1.85 4.21
C TYR A 107 7.46 -0.84 4.77
N GLU A 108 7.19 0.44 4.56
CA GLU A 108 8.04 1.51 5.06
C GLU A 108 7.78 1.74 6.56
N VAL A 109 8.84 1.52 7.36
CA VAL A 109 8.79 1.67 8.82
C VAL A 109 9.23 3.06 9.25
N LEU A 110 10.34 3.53 8.67
CA LEU A 110 10.91 4.86 8.93
C LEU A 110 11.25 5.53 7.61
N SER A 111 11.03 6.84 7.56
CA SER A 111 11.45 7.73 6.48
C SER A 111 12.05 8.99 7.11
N HIS A 112 13.37 9.17 6.98
CA HIS A 112 14.09 10.34 7.53
C HIS A 112 13.78 10.61 9.01
N ASP A 113 13.94 9.57 9.87
CA ASP A 113 13.66 9.60 11.31
C ASP A 113 12.18 9.78 11.71
N ASN A 114 11.27 9.84 10.74
CA ASN A 114 9.82 9.85 10.99
C ASN A 114 9.21 8.46 10.73
N PRO A 115 8.06 8.15 11.33
CA PRO A 115 7.31 6.95 10.96
C PRO A 115 7.02 6.94 9.46
N GLY A 116 7.36 5.84 8.79
CA GLY A 116 7.07 5.65 7.38
C GLY A 116 5.56 5.60 7.12
N CYS A 117 5.17 5.77 5.85
CA CYS A 117 3.77 5.89 5.45
C CYS A 117 2.91 4.74 5.99
N LEU A 118 3.33 3.51 5.82
CA LEU A 118 2.56 2.35 6.28
C LEU A 118 2.61 2.15 7.81
N ALA A 119 3.62 2.72 8.49
CA ALA A 119 3.69 2.68 9.96
C ALA A 119 2.68 3.63 10.60
N LYS A 120 2.49 4.83 10.02
CA LYS A 120 1.55 5.86 10.51
C LYS A 120 0.13 5.72 9.95
N SER A 121 -0.05 5.17 8.74
CA SER A 121 -1.34 5.11 8.05
C SER A 121 -2.46 4.53 8.93
N LYS A 122 -3.64 5.13 8.88
CA LYS A 122 -4.87 4.67 9.52
C LYS A 122 -5.86 4.07 8.52
N ALA A 123 -5.45 3.84 7.29
CA ALA A 123 -6.28 3.16 6.31
C ALA A 123 -6.69 1.76 6.81
N GLU A 124 -7.89 1.32 6.49
CA GLU A 124 -8.32 -0.05 6.72
C GLU A 124 -7.56 -1.01 5.78
N PHE A 125 -7.40 -0.59 4.53
CA PHE A 125 -6.77 -1.39 3.49
C PHE A 125 -5.66 -0.62 2.78
N ILE A 126 -4.63 -1.38 2.40
CA ILE A 126 -3.66 -0.93 1.41
C ILE A 126 -4.02 -1.60 0.09
N TYR A 127 -4.26 -0.78 -0.92
CA TYR A 127 -4.34 -1.25 -2.30
C TYR A 127 -2.95 -1.22 -2.91
N TYR A 128 -2.49 -2.35 -3.44
CA TYR A 128 -1.16 -2.46 -4.04
C TYR A 128 -1.27 -2.94 -5.49
N ALA A 129 -0.91 -2.08 -6.44
CA ALA A 129 -0.91 -2.37 -7.86
C ALA A 129 0.50 -2.72 -8.36
N PHE A 130 0.65 -3.82 -9.07
CA PHE A 130 1.87 -4.17 -9.76
C PHE A 130 1.79 -3.69 -11.20
N LEU A 131 2.80 -2.95 -11.65
CA LEU A 131 2.87 -2.34 -12.96
C LEU A 131 3.86 -3.09 -13.86
N ASP A 132 3.55 -3.21 -15.14
CA ASP A 132 4.50 -3.65 -16.16
C ASP A 132 5.45 -2.49 -16.57
N GLN A 133 6.35 -2.77 -17.52
CA GLN A 133 7.31 -1.79 -18.03
C GLN A 133 6.67 -0.63 -18.82
N ASN A 134 5.37 -0.72 -19.13
CA ASN A 134 4.61 0.30 -19.84
C ASN A 134 3.57 0.97 -18.91
N ASP A 135 3.76 0.85 -17.59
CA ASP A 135 2.90 1.40 -16.54
C ASP A 135 1.46 0.86 -16.53
N ASN A 136 1.23 -0.30 -17.16
CA ASN A 136 -0.07 -0.95 -17.08
C ASN A 136 -0.17 -1.76 -15.78
N VAL A 137 -1.32 -1.67 -15.10
CA VAL A 137 -1.60 -2.49 -13.92
C VAL A 137 -1.85 -3.94 -14.36
N VAL A 138 -0.96 -4.85 -13.94
CA VAL A 138 -1.01 -6.28 -14.29
C VAL A 138 -1.52 -7.15 -13.16
N GLU A 139 -1.26 -6.76 -11.90
CA GLU A 139 -1.77 -7.45 -10.72
C GLU A 139 -2.26 -6.45 -9.67
N ARG A 140 -3.24 -6.86 -8.87
CA ARG A 140 -3.88 -6.03 -7.85
C ARG A 140 -4.05 -6.81 -6.56
N TYR A 141 -3.65 -6.21 -5.47
CA TYR A 141 -3.76 -6.80 -4.15
C TYR A 141 -4.46 -5.85 -3.18
N LEU A 142 -5.40 -6.39 -2.40
CA LEU A 142 -5.99 -5.69 -1.27
C LEU A 142 -5.45 -6.29 0.02
N ILE A 143 -4.80 -5.47 0.83
CA ILE A 143 -4.09 -5.88 2.03
C ILE A 143 -4.79 -5.28 3.25
N ASP A 144 -5.21 -6.11 4.18
CA ASP A 144 -5.72 -5.66 5.49
C ASP A 144 -4.53 -5.13 6.30
N LEU A 145 -4.46 -3.81 6.51
CA LEU A 145 -3.31 -3.16 7.16
C LEU A 145 -3.11 -3.64 8.60
N LYS A 146 -4.18 -3.91 9.33
CA LYS A 146 -4.10 -4.43 10.70
C LYS A 146 -3.49 -5.82 10.71
N LYS A 147 -3.91 -6.71 9.83
CA LYS A 147 -3.33 -8.05 9.67
C LYS A 147 -1.89 -7.99 9.19
N TRP A 148 -1.56 -7.08 8.27
CA TRP A 148 -0.19 -6.91 7.80
C TRP A 148 0.75 -6.51 8.93
N ARG A 149 0.37 -5.53 9.74
CA ARG A 149 1.14 -5.12 10.93
C ARG A 149 1.32 -6.26 11.94
N GLN A 150 0.30 -7.10 12.12
CA GLN A 150 0.41 -8.29 12.97
C GLN A 150 1.35 -9.32 12.36
N TRP A 151 1.20 -9.60 11.07
CA TRP A 151 2.03 -10.54 10.32
C TRP A 151 3.52 -10.16 10.39
N ILE A 152 3.86 -8.87 10.21
CA ILE A 152 5.23 -8.38 10.38
C ILE A 152 5.74 -8.65 11.80
N ARG A 153 4.96 -8.34 12.84
CA ARG A 153 5.37 -8.59 14.23
C ARG A 153 5.63 -10.07 14.51
N GLU A 154 4.84 -10.96 13.96
CA GLU A 154 4.98 -12.41 14.11
C GLU A 154 6.24 -12.94 13.40
N HIS A 155 6.51 -12.46 12.20
CA HIS A 155 7.66 -12.87 11.39
C HIS A 155 8.95 -12.14 11.80
N CYS A 156 8.87 -10.95 12.37
CA CYS A 156 10.05 -10.19 12.81
C CYS A 156 10.76 -10.80 14.03
N LYS A 157 10.08 -11.62 14.83
CA LYS A 157 10.71 -12.35 15.94
C LYS A 157 11.80 -13.30 15.45
N ASP A 158 11.73 -13.71 14.19
CA ASP A 158 12.67 -14.60 13.52
C ASP A 158 13.29 -13.95 12.27
N CYS A 159 13.49 -12.61 12.26
CA CYS A 159 13.96 -11.84 11.09
C CYS A 159 15.18 -12.46 10.38
N ASN A 160 16.09 -13.08 11.11
CA ASN A 160 17.26 -13.75 10.55
C ASN A 160 16.94 -15.12 9.90
N ARG A 161 15.72 -15.61 9.99
CA ARG A 161 15.32 -16.95 9.53
C ARG A 161 14.13 -16.93 8.57
N SER A 162 13.33 -15.86 8.54
CA SER A 162 12.16 -15.81 7.69
C SER A 162 12.56 -15.52 6.24
N LYS A 163 12.28 -16.47 5.33
CA LYS A 163 12.44 -16.28 3.89
C LYS A 163 11.42 -15.30 3.29
N HIS A 164 10.41 -14.91 4.06
CA HIS A 164 9.26 -14.14 3.61
C HIS A 164 9.29 -12.68 4.06
N LEU A 165 10.20 -12.35 4.97
CA LEU A 165 10.40 -11.01 5.49
C LEU A 165 11.89 -10.68 5.44
N ILE A 166 12.26 -9.69 4.67
CA ILE A 166 13.63 -9.20 4.54
C ILE A 166 13.68 -7.79 5.10
N LEU A 167 14.49 -7.56 6.12
CA LEU A 167 14.79 -6.22 6.59
C LEU A 167 15.81 -5.59 5.64
N ASN A 168 15.37 -4.68 4.81
CA ASN A 168 16.25 -3.81 4.05
C ASN A 168 16.63 -2.62 4.94
N ASN A 169 17.82 -2.67 5.52
CA ASN A 169 18.51 -1.48 5.98
C ASN A 169 19.11 -0.82 4.73
N PHE A 170 18.38 0.07 4.09
CA PHE A 170 19.01 1.01 3.19
C PHE A 170 19.97 1.83 4.05
N ASP A 171 21.24 1.77 3.70
CA ASP A 171 22.35 2.38 4.40
C ASP A 171 21.96 3.75 4.96
N ARG A 172 22.02 3.88 6.28
CA ARG A 172 21.73 5.14 7.00
C ARG A 172 22.53 6.34 6.48
N THR A 173 23.53 6.08 5.65
CA THR A 173 24.41 7.13 5.08
C THR A 173 23.77 7.87 3.91
N HIS A 174 22.69 7.36 3.28
CA HIS A 174 22.13 8.00 2.10
C HIS A 174 20.71 8.52 2.24
N ASP A 175 19.75 7.83 2.86
CA ASP A 175 18.35 8.28 2.83
C ASP A 175 17.54 8.10 4.13
N GLY A 176 18.09 7.53 5.20
CA GLY A 176 17.37 7.39 6.48
C GLY A 176 16.07 6.58 6.40
N VAL A 177 15.90 5.74 5.39
CA VAL A 177 14.69 4.94 5.16
C VAL A 177 14.90 3.51 5.64
N MET A 178 13.94 2.98 6.40
CA MET A 178 13.93 1.59 6.86
C MET A 178 12.67 0.89 6.35
N ASN A 179 12.85 -0.19 5.60
CA ASN A 179 11.77 -0.93 4.98
C ASN A 179 11.85 -2.42 5.31
N PHE A 180 10.67 -3.05 5.45
CA PHE A 180 10.54 -4.49 5.29
C PHE A 180 10.12 -4.81 3.85
N LEU A 181 10.76 -5.81 3.24
CA LEU A 181 10.27 -6.45 2.03
C LEU A 181 9.43 -7.66 2.41
N CYS A 182 8.16 -7.65 2.04
CA CYS A 182 7.20 -8.67 2.38
C CYS A 182 6.80 -9.45 1.12
N ASN A 183 6.91 -10.78 1.14
CA ASN A 183 6.51 -11.59 0.00
C ASN A 183 4.98 -11.65 -0.12
N ILE A 184 4.44 -11.14 -1.23
CA ILE A 184 3.00 -10.99 -1.45
C ILE A 184 2.29 -12.35 -1.57
N ASP A 185 2.92 -13.34 -2.18
CA ASP A 185 2.32 -14.66 -2.36
C ASP A 185 2.12 -15.34 -0.99
N LYS A 186 3.10 -15.18 -0.09
CA LYS A 186 2.98 -15.67 1.29
C LYS A 186 1.92 -14.91 2.07
N MET A 187 1.80 -13.60 1.89
CA MET A 187 0.74 -12.81 2.52
C MET A 187 -0.66 -13.22 2.04
N VAL A 188 -0.80 -13.62 0.78
CA VAL A 188 -2.06 -14.17 0.24
C VAL A 188 -2.36 -15.54 0.85
N GLU A 189 -1.38 -16.43 0.94
CA GLU A 189 -1.52 -17.73 1.59
C GLU A 189 -1.95 -17.60 3.06
N ASP A 190 -1.37 -16.64 3.79
CA ASP A 190 -1.67 -16.39 5.21
C ASP A 190 -2.95 -15.56 5.44
N GLY A 191 -3.67 -15.16 4.37
CA GLY A 191 -4.92 -14.41 4.44
C GLY A 191 -4.78 -12.95 4.88
N VAL A 192 -3.58 -12.39 4.75
CA VAL A 192 -3.25 -10.97 4.99
C VAL A 192 -3.59 -10.11 3.78
N ALA A 193 -3.30 -10.62 2.59
CA ALA A 193 -3.61 -10.01 1.31
C ALA A 193 -4.63 -10.85 0.52
N LYS A 194 -5.34 -10.19 -0.39
CA LYS A 194 -6.23 -10.83 -1.36
C LYS A 194 -5.82 -10.42 -2.77
N ASP A 195 -5.68 -11.37 -3.67
CA ASP A 195 -5.52 -11.13 -5.09
C ASP A 195 -6.89 -10.70 -5.67
N VAL A 196 -7.00 -9.43 -5.99
CA VAL A 196 -8.29 -8.84 -6.44
C VAL A 196 -8.69 -9.34 -7.82
N ASN A 197 -7.71 -9.68 -8.69
CA ASN A 197 -8.02 -10.19 -10.02
C ASN A 197 -8.76 -11.54 -10.00
N LYS A 198 -8.64 -12.28 -8.90
CA LYS A 198 -9.34 -13.56 -8.69
C LYS A 198 -10.71 -13.43 -8.05
N LEU A 199 -11.07 -12.23 -7.57
CA LEU A 199 -12.36 -11.99 -6.94
C LEU A 199 -13.42 -11.76 -8.03
N LYS A 200 -14.44 -12.62 -8.12
CA LYS A 200 -15.53 -12.51 -9.10
C LYS A 200 -16.48 -11.33 -8.83
N ASN A 201 -16.50 -10.80 -7.60
CA ASN A 201 -17.31 -9.65 -7.17
C ASN A 201 -16.52 -8.89 -6.09
N PHE A 202 -16.08 -7.71 -6.45
CA PHE A 202 -15.45 -6.81 -5.49
C PHE A 202 -16.49 -5.85 -4.91
#